data_07ca9a1a0f4ce6844c721aa9d32ed3b3
#
_entry.id   07ca9a1a0f4ce6844c721aa9d32ed3b3
#
_cell.length_a   1.000
_cell.length_b   1.000
_cell.length_c   1.000
_cell.angle_alpha   90.00
_cell.angle_beta   90.00
_cell.angle_gamma   90.00
#
_symmetry.space_group_name_H-M   'P 1'
#
loop_
_entity.id
_entity.type
_entity.pdbx_description
1 polymer ?
#
loop_
_entity_poly.entity_id
_entity_poly.type
_entity_poly.pdbx_seq_one_letter_code
_entity_poly.pdbx_strand_id
1 'polypeptide(L)'
;MKELTLNDVFDILPERAKDSNKGSYGRLLSVVGCRYYRGAAVLSSMGALRTGVGILTVCSTEEVMSAVAYTLPEATFLPRDELETADLSKVTAILCGCGLGKDEGVAQIIKNCTVPLILDADGLNSITPEDIPKKGNVIITPHIGEFSRLTGISISDIKSCPERYAKEFSEKYNVTVVLKDFDTVITSPARETAVSRFGNPGLARGGSGDILAGMIASFRAQGLSDYDAAVCGTVLHGASADLCAERLSMQTMLPHDILYDLNVIFNERGR
;
A
#
# COMPACT_ATOMS: atom_id res chain seq x y z
N MET A 1 -1.99 11.87 19.84
CA MET A 1 -1.35 11.15 18.71
C MET A 1 -0.39 10.11 19.27
N LYS A 2 -0.56 8.86 18.85
CA LYS A 2 0.25 7.72 19.32
C LYS A 2 1.49 7.57 18.42
N GLU A 3 2.69 7.51 19.00
CA GLU A 3 3.90 7.11 18.27
C GLU A 3 3.95 5.59 18.19
N LEU A 4 4.17 5.07 16.97
CA LEU A 4 4.15 3.62 16.69
C LEU A 4 5.50 2.98 16.94
N THR A 5 5.48 1.75 17.42
CA THR A 5 6.63 0.89 17.69
C THR A 5 6.48 -0.44 16.94
N LEU A 6 7.55 -1.25 16.87
CA LEU A 6 7.47 -2.61 16.33
C LEU A 6 6.55 -3.52 17.15
N ASN A 7 6.45 -3.31 18.48
CA ASN A 7 5.53 -4.08 19.32
C ASN A 7 4.06 -3.88 18.92
N ASP A 8 3.68 -2.64 18.55
CA ASP A 8 2.33 -2.37 18.04
C ASP A 8 1.99 -3.19 16.79
N VAL A 9 3.00 -3.49 15.97
CA VAL A 9 2.85 -4.33 14.78
C VAL A 9 2.81 -5.81 15.14
N PHE A 10 3.70 -6.27 16.04
CA PHE A 10 3.78 -7.68 16.42
C PHE A 10 2.49 -8.20 17.04
N ASP A 11 1.76 -7.35 17.77
CA ASP A 11 0.49 -7.69 18.42
C ASP A 11 -0.66 -7.91 17.40
N ILE A 12 -0.57 -7.37 16.21
CA ILE A 12 -1.64 -7.41 15.20
C ILE A 12 -1.29 -8.22 13.94
N LEU A 13 -0.03 -8.58 13.73
CA LEU A 13 0.37 -9.38 12.58
C LEU A 13 -0.28 -10.77 12.59
N PRO A 14 -0.83 -11.25 11.45
CA PRO A 14 -1.41 -12.57 11.36
C PRO A 14 -0.38 -13.67 11.66
N GLU A 15 -0.79 -14.67 12.42
CA GLU A 15 -0.02 -15.89 12.59
C GLU A 15 -0.28 -16.88 11.44
N ARG A 16 0.77 -17.62 11.05
CA ARG A 16 0.63 -18.69 10.06
C ARG A 16 0.37 -20.01 10.72
N ALA A 17 -0.90 -20.43 10.74
CA ALA A 17 -1.31 -21.73 11.30
C ALA A 17 -0.75 -22.89 10.46
N LYS A 18 -0.42 -24.01 11.10
CA LYS A 18 0.17 -25.20 10.45
C LYS A 18 -0.77 -25.85 9.42
N ASP A 19 -2.08 -25.75 9.63
CA ASP A 19 -3.14 -26.31 8.80
C ASP A 19 -3.70 -25.31 7.76
N SER A 20 -3.02 -24.17 7.58
CA SER A 20 -3.45 -23.13 6.63
C SER A 20 -3.07 -23.47 5.19
N ASN A 21 -3.75 -22.83 4.26
CA ASN A 21 -3.50 -22.90 2.84
C ASN A 21 -3.41 -21.49 2.21
N LYS A 22 -3.06 -21.40 0.92
CA LYS A 22 -2.93 -20.11 0.24
C LYS A 22 -4.19 -19.23 0.31
N GLY A 23 -5.38 -19.81 0.37
CA GLY A 23 -6.63 -19.06 0.53
C GLY A 23 -6.83 -18.43 1.91
N SER A 24 -6.15 -18.96 2.94
CA SER A 24 -6.22 -18.44 4.32
C SER A 24 -5.59 -17.06 4.48
N TYR A 25 -4.70 -16.68 3.56
CA TYR A 25 -3.95 -15.41 3.62
C TYR A 25 -4.38 -14.42 2.55
N GLY A 26 -5.63 -14.53 2.10
CA GLY A 26 -6.26 -13.57 1.21
C GLY A 26 -5.84 -13.66 -0.26
N ARG A 27 -6.56 -12.90 -1.07
CA ARG A 27 -6.37 -12.79 -2.53
C ARG A 27 -6.36 -11.32 -2.91
N LEU A 28 -5.19 -10.82 -3.27
CA LEU A 28 -4.98 -9.45 -3.70
C LEU A 28 -5.06 -9.35 -5.22
N LEU A 29 -5.94 -8.48 -5.71
CA LEU A 29 -5.91 -8.01 -7.08
C LEU A 29 -5.16 -6.68 -7.14
N SER A 30 -4.08 -6.61 -7.92
CA SER A 30 -3.28 -5.40 -8.10
C SER A 30 -3.48 -4.86 -9.51
N VAL A 31 -4.18 -3.71 -9.62
CA VAL A 31 -4.39 -2.98 -10.87
C VAL A 31 -3.30 -1.91 -10.95
N VAL A 32 -2.19 -2.26 -11.59
CA VAL A 32 -0.92 -1.53 -11.49
C VAL A 32 -0.12 -1.57 -12.78
N GLY A 33 0.76 -0.60 -12.94
CA GLY A 33 1.70 -0.54 -14.05
C GLY A 33 1.06 -0.12 -15.38
N CYS A 34 1.90 0.45 -16.21
CA CYS A 34 1.62 0.70 -17.63
C CYS A 34 2.92 0.55 -18.42
N ARG A 35 2.86 0.73 -19.73
CA ARG A 35 4.03 0.60 -20.62
C ARG A 35 5.27 1.34 -20.12
N TYR A 36 5.10 2.51 -19.49
CA TYR A 36 6.20 3.36 -19.02
C TYR A 36 6.63 3.07 -17.58
N TYR A 37 5.78 2.48 -16.76
CA TYR A 37 5.97 2.27 -15.32
C TYR A 37 5.85 0.79 -14.92
N ARG A 38 6.50 -0.11 -15.67
CA ARG A 38 6.50 -1.56 -15.39
C ARG A 38 7.11 -1.87 -14.02
N GLY A 39 8.15 -1.11 -13.64
CA GLY A 39 8.83 -1.27 -12.36
C GLY A 39 7.93 -1.03 -11.16
N ALA A 40 6.96 -0.11 -11.24
CA ALA A 40 5.99 0.11 -10.18
C ALA A 40 5.12 -1.12 -9.90
N ALA A 41 4.69 -1.82 -10.98
CA ALA A 41 3.98 -3.10 -10.85
C ALA A 41 4.84 -4.19 -10.21
N VAL A 42 6.12 -4.28 -10.57
CA VAL A 42 7.06 -5.24 -9.96
C VAL A 42 7.25 -4.93 -8.49
N LEU A 43 7.54 -3.68 -8.13
CA LEU A 43 7.85 -3.28 -6.75
C LEU A 43 6.64 -3.42 -5.82
N SER A 44 5.44 -3.01 -6.25
CA SER A 44 4.22 -3.20 -5.46
C SER A 44 3.89 -4.69 -5.27
N SER A 45 4.10 -5.49 -6.32
CA SER A 45 3.93 -6.95 -6.26
C SER A 45 4.94 -7.61 -5.31
N MET A 46 6.21 -7.17 -5.32
CA MET A 46 7.23 -7.64 -4.37
C MET A 46 6.83 -7.30 -2.93
N GLY A 47 6.41 -6.06 -2.67
CA GLY A 47 5.92 -5.63 -1.36
C GLY A 47 4.78 -6.52 -0.87
N ALA A 48 3.81 -6.81 -1.74
CA ALA A 48 2.67 -7.65 -1.41
C ALA A 48 3.06 -9.11 -1.10
N LEU A 49 3.88 -9.74 -1.94
CA LEU A 49 4.29 -11.14 -1.73
C LEU A 49 5.18 -11.30 -0.50
N ARG A 50 6.13 -10.38 -0.28
CA ARG A 50 7.05 -10.43 0.87
C ARG A 50 6.37 -10.21 2.22
N THR A 51 5.19 -9.61 2.25
CA THR A 51 4.37 -9.44 3.46
C THR A 51 3.29 -10.50 3.62
N GLY A 52 3.26 -11.49 2.74
CA GLY A 52 2.63 -12.77 3.01
C GLY A 52 1.24 -12.99 2.44
N VAL A 53 0.76 -12.17 1.50
CA VAL A 53 -0.51 -12.47 0.81
C VAL A 53 -0.49 -13.86 0.19
N GLY A 54 -1.60 -14.58 0.30
CA GLY A 54 -1.67 -15.97 -0.16
C GLY A 54 -1.73 -16.12 -1.68
N ILE A 55 -2.42 -15.21 -2.36
CA ILE A 55 -2.49 -15.15 -3.82
C ILE A 55 -2.44 -13.69 -4.26
N LEU A 56 -1.53 -13.40 -5.18
CA LEU A 56 -1.45 -12.12 -5.88
C LEU A 56 -1.85 -12.31 -7.33
N THR A 57 -2.80 -11.51 -7.81
CA THR A 57 -3.15 -11.40 -9.22
C THR A 57 -2.83 -9.98 -9.70
N VAL A 58 -1.96 -9.87 -10.69
CA VAL A 58 -1.60 -8.60 -11.32
C VAL A 58 -2.50 -8.38 -12.53
N CYS A 59 -3.27 -7.30 -12.51
CA CYS A 59 -4.11 -6.88 -13.62
C CYS A 59 -3.45 -5.72 -14.36
N SER A 60 -2.99 -5.96 -15.58
CA SER A 60 -2.24 -4.98 -16.35
C SER A 60 -2.19 -5.31 -17.85
N THR A 61 -1.35 -4.57 -18.59
CA THR A 61 -1.03 -4.89 -19.99
C THR A 61 -0.05 -6.07 -20.07
N GLU A 62 0.01 -6.71 -21.23
CA GLU A 62 0.87 -7.89 -21.44
C GLU A 62 2.36 -7.60 -21.15
N GLU A 63 2.86 -6.42 -21.55
CA GLU A 63 4.25 -6.05 -21.31
C GLU A 63 4.57 -5.89 -19.81
N VAL A 64 3.61 -5.43 -19.02
CA VAL A 64 3.75 -5.31 -17.57
C VAL A 64 3.69 -6.67 -16.92
N MET A 65 2.69 -7.49 -17.29
CA MET A 65 2.55 -8.85 -16.77
C MET A 65 3.78 -9.70 -17.06
N SER A 66 4.35 -9.60 -18.25
CA SER A 66 5.60 -10.27 -18.61
C SER A 66 6.78 -9.84 -17.74
N ALA A 67 6.91 -8.53 -17.43
CA ALA A 67 7.96 -8.02 -16.55
C ALA A 67 7.81 -8.55 -15.11
N VAL A 68 6.57 -8.59 -14.60
CA VAL A 68 6.29 -9.18 -13.28
C VAL A 68 6.53 -10.68 -13.28
N ALA A 69 6.07 -11.42 -14.28
CA ALA A 69 6.25 -12.87 -14.39
C ALA A 69 7.73 -13.29 -14.41
N TYR A 70 8.58 -12.51 -15.06
CA TYR A 70 10.01 -12.76 -15.09
C TYR A 70 10.66 -12.62 -13.71
N THR A 71 10.17 -11.71 -12.89
CA THR A 71 10.76 -11.38 -11.58
C THR A 71 10.10 -12.16 -10.43
N LEU A 72 8.78 -12.40 -10.54
CA LEU A 72 7.92 -12.94 -9.48
C LEU A 72 7.02 -14.05 -10.07
N PRO A 73 7.56 -15.26 -10.26
CA PRO A 73 6.81 -16.39 -10.85
C PRO A 73 5.63 -16.85 -9.96
N GLU A 74 5.56 -16.39 -8.70
CA GLU A 74 4.47 -16.67 -7.77
C GLU A 74 3.18 -15.88 -8.09
N ALA A 75 3.27 -14.80 -8.89
CA ALA A 75 2.11 -14.00 -9.27
C ALA A 75 1.25 -14.71 -10.32
N THR A 76 -0.05 -14.48 -10.26
CA THR A 76 -1.00 -14.79 -11.33
C THR A 76 -1.37 -13.53 -12.08
N PHE A 77 -1.97 -13.65 -13.26
CA PHE A 77 -2.19 -12.52 -14.15
C PHE A 77 -3.62 -12.46 -14.64
N LEU A 78 -4.11 -11.24 -14.83
CA LEU A 78 -5.40 -10.91 -15.44
C LEU A 78 -5.16 -9.80 -16.47
N PRO A 79 -5.40 -10.03 -17.76
CA PRO A 79 -5.35 -8.97 -18.77
C PRO A 79 -6.27 -7.80 -18.42
N ARG A 80 -5.80 -6.57 -18.64
CA ARG A 80 -6.54 -5.36 -18.24
C ARG A 80 -7.90 -5.21 -18.91
N ASP A 81 -8.02 -5.65 -20.14
CA ASP A 81 -9.25 -5.68 -20.95
C ASP A 81 -10.26 -6.75 -20.51
N GLU A 82 -9.83 -7.76 -19.76
CA GLU A 82 -10.69 -8.79 -19.20
C GLU A 82 -11.26 -8.44 -17.81
N LEU A 83 -10.78 -7.35 -17.18
CA LEU A 83 -11.13 -7.01 -15.80
C LEU A 83 -12.64 -6.85 -15.56
N GLU A 84 -13.39 -6.26 -16.52
CA GLU A 84 -14.82 -6.01 -16.38
C GLU A 84 -15.65 -7.29 -16.36
N THR A 85 -15.15 -8.36 -16.98
CA THR A 85 -15.84 -9.66 -17.10
C THR A 85 -15.29 -10.71 -16.14
N ALA A 86 -14.22 -10.41 -15.43
CA ALA A 86 -13.56 -11.34 -14.53
C ALA A 86 -14.40 -11.65 -13.29
N ASP A 87 -14.37 -12.90 -12.84
CA ASP A 87 -14.95 -13.29 -11.56
C ASP A 87 -14.03 -12.83 -10.40
N LEU A 88 -14.42 -11.76 -9.75
CA LEU A 88 -13.72 -11.19 -8.59
C LEU A 88 -14.29 -11.62 -7.23
N SER A 89 -15.23 -12.59 -7.21
CA SER A 89 -15.95 -13.02 -6.00
C SER A 89 -15.04 -13.51 -4.87
N LYS A 90 -13.83 -13.96 -5.20
CA LYS A 90 -12.82 -14.45 -4.24
C LYS A 90 -11.74 -13.42 -3.88
N VAL A 91 -11.75 -12.24 -4.51
CA VAL A 91 -10.81 -11.16 -4.21
C VAL A 91 -11.14 -10.60 -2.83
N THR A 92 -10.13 -10.43 -1.99
CA THR A 92 -10.30 -9.93 -0.61
C THR A 92 -9.83 -8.49 -0.43
N ALA A 93 -9.00 -7.97 -1.34
CA ALA A 93 -8.64 -6.56 -1.44
C ALA A 93 -8.14 -6.22 -2.86
N ILE A 94 -8.24 -4.94 -3.22
CA ILE A 94 -7.71 -4.39 -4.48
C ILE A 94 -6.69 -3.31 -4.17
N LEU A 95 -5.50 -3.40 -4.79
CA LEU A 95 -4.56 -2.29 -4.91
C LEU A 95 -4.75 -1.65 -6.28
N CYS A 96 -4.89 -0.34 -6.31
CA CYS A 96 -5.06 0.38 -7.58
C CYS A 96 -4.23 1.66 -7.59
N GLY A 97 -3.36 1.82 -8.61
CA GLY A 97 -2.73 3.11 -8.87
C GLY A 97 -1.24 3.11 -9.14
N CYS A 98 -0.45 2.22 -8.55
CA CYS A 98 1.00 2.20 -8.69
C CYS A 98 1.41 2.14 -10.17
N GLY A 99 1.88 3.27 -10.72
CA GLY A 99 2.39 3.36 -12.09
C GLY A 99 1.36 3.11 -13.20
N LEU A 100 0.08 3.37 -12.97
CA LEU A 100 -0.97 3.18 -13.99
C LEU A 100 -0.89 4.21 -15.13
N GLY A 101 -0.30 5.39 -14.87
CA GLY A 101 -0.37 6.48 -15.80
C GLY A 101 -1.80 7.05 -15.92
N LYS A 102 -2.13 7.57 -17.09
CA LYS A 102 -3.49 8.03 -17.37
C LYS A 102 -4.33 6.83 -17.84
N ASP A 103 -5.13 6.29 -16.96
CA ASP A 103 -6.08 5.20 -17.24
C ASP A 103 -7.51 5.67 -16.92
N GLU A 104 -8.33 5.86 -17.96
CA GLU A 104 -9.72 6.33 -17.83
C GLU A 104 -10.63 5.33 -17.10
N GLY A 105 -10.24 4.05 -17.04
CA GLY A 105 -11.00 3.00 -16.35
C GLY A 105 -10.84 2.98 -14.84
N VAL A 106 -9.86 3.70 -14.25
CA VAL A 106 -9.60 3.70 -12.81
C VAL A 106 -10.80 4.19 -12.00
N ALA A 107 -11.42 5.29 -12.42
CA ALA A 107 -12.59 5.84 -11.73
C ALA A 107 -13.75 4.84 -11.69
N GLN A 108 -13.95 4.07 -12.76
CA GLN A 108 -15.00 3.05 -12.83
C GLN A 108 -14.70 1.86 -11.88
N ILE A 109 -13.42 1.44 -11.79
CA ILE A 109 -13.00 0.40 -10.83
C ILE A 109 -13.32 0.84 -9.41
N ILE A 110 -12.94 2.07 -9.05
CA ILE A 110 -13.14 2.63 -7.72
C ILE A 110 -14.63 2.69 -7.38
N LYS A 111 -15.44 3.20 -8.30
CA LYS A 111 -16.89 3.33 -8.13
C LYS A 111 -17.60 1.99 -7.94
N ASN A 112 -17.17 0.96 -8.67
CA ASN A 112 -17.79 -0.38 -8.65
C ASN A 112 -17.17 -1.32 -7.62
N CYS A 113 -16.09 -0.91 -6.94
CA CYS A 113 -15.40 -1.75 -5.98
C CYS A 113 -16.29 -2.13 -4.80
N THR A 114 -16.42 -3.43 -4.55
CA THR A 114 -17.20 -3.98 -3.44
C THR A 114 -16.36 -4.51 -2.30
N VAL A 115 -15.06 -4.68 -2.52
CA VAL A 115 -14.07 -5.18 -1.55
C VAL A 115 -13.19 -4.03 -1.05
N PRO A 116 -12.38 -4.23 -0.01
CA PRO A 116 -11.38 -3.24 0.44
C PRO A 116 -10.49 -2.75 -0.70
N LEU A 117 -10.25 -1.44 -0.73
CA LEU A 117 -9.54 -0.76 -1.80
C LEU A 117 -8.37 0.06 -1.25
N ILE A 118 -7.19 -0.14 -1.81
CA ILE A 118 -6.01 0.65 -1.53
C ILE A 118 -5.69 1.50 -2.76
N LEU A 119 -5.62 2.82 -2.58
CA LEU A 119 -5.34 3.79 -3.64
C LEU A 119 -4.01 4.48 -3.40
N ASP A 120 -3.13 4.44 -4.40
CA ASP A 120 -1.84 5.14 -4.39
C ASP A 120 -1.59 5.81 -5.74
N ALA A 121 -0.71 6.78 -5.78
CA ALA A 121 -0.16 7.40 -6.99
C ALA A 121 -1.24 7.78 -8.04
N ASP A 122 -1.19 7.15 -9.23
CA ASP A 122 -2.12 7.47 -10.33
C ASP A 122 -3.57 7.11 -10.01
N GLY A 123 -3.83 6.16 -9.11
CA GLY A 123 -5.15 5.87 -8.58
C GLY A 123 -5.74 7.07 -7.83
N LEU A 124 -4.93 7.76 -7.02
CA LEU A 124 -5.31 9.01 -6.37
C LEU A 124 -5.38 10.17 -7.35
N ASN A 125 -4.50 10.20 -8.35
CA ASN A 125 -4.48 11.26 -9.35
C ASN A 125 -5.68 11.24 -10.30
N SER A 126 -6.39 10.11 -10.38
CA SER A 126 -7.52 9.89 -11.29
C SER A 126 -8.89 10.22 -10.69
N ILE A 127 -8.92 10.67 -9.41
CA ILE A 127 -10.17 10.88 -8.66
C ILE A 127 -10.24 12.24 -7.98
N THR A 128 -11.47 12.62 -7.64
CA THR A 128 -11.79 13.64 -6.64
C THR A 128 -12.18 12.97 -5.31
N PRO A 129 -12.22 13.71 -4.19
CA PRO A 129 -12.65 13.14 -2.91
C PRO A 129 -14.06 12.56 -2.95
N GLU A 130 -14.93 13.07 -3.80
CA GLU A 130 -16.32 12.66 -3.97
C GLU A 130 -16.45 11.28 -4.64
N ASP A 131 -15.42 10.83 -5.36
CA ASP A 131 -15.37 9.51 -6.00
C ASP A 131 -15.00 8.40 -5.01
N ILE A 132 -14.52 8.74 -3.81
CA ILE A 132 -14.17 7.77 -2.78
C ILE A 132 -15.44 7.07 -2.27
N PRO A 133 -15.48 5.73 -2.24
CA PRO A 133 -16.65 4.96 -1.79
C PRO A 133 -17.04 5.31 -0.34
N LYS A 134 -18.22 5.84 -0.13
CA LYS A 134 -18.71 6.31 1.20
C LYS A 134 -18.90 5.20 2.24
N LYS A 135 -18.99 3.95 1.80
CA LYS A 135 -19.15 2.78 2.68
C LYS A 135 -17.90 2.47 3.54
N GLY A 136 -16.80 3.19 3.35
CA GLY A 136 -15.52 2.88 3.97
C GLY A 136 -14.78 1.74 3.26
N ASN A 137 -13.86 1.07 3.98
CA ASN A 137 -12.96 0.04 3.44
C ASN A 137 -12.03 0.58 2.35
N VAL A 138 -11.60 1.82 2.49
CA VAL A 138 -10.64 2.46 1.58
C VAL A 138 -9.45 2.97 2.36
N ILE A 139 -8.27 2.64 1.87
CA ILE A 139 -7.00 3.18 2.34
C ILE A 139 -6.41 4.03 1.22
N ILE A 140 -6.03 5.25 1.53
CA ILE A 140 -5.27 6.11 0.61
C ILE A 140 -3.88 6.36 1.16
N THR A 141 -2.88 6.39 0.27
CA THR A 141 -1.48 6.52 0.66
C THR A 141 -0.79 7.75 0.00
N PRO A 142 -1.38 8.95 0.11
CA PRO A 142 -0.83 10.13 -0.55
C PRO A 142 0.48 10.60 0.08
N HIS A 143 1.41 11.09 -0.73
CA HIS A 143 2.41 12.03 -0.25
C HIS A 143 1.79 13.45 -0.13
N ILE A 144 2.48 14.38 0.51
CA ILE A 144 1.95 15.74 0.76
C ILE A 144 1.42 16.43 -0.51
N GLY A 145 2.11 16.27 -1.66
CA GLY A 145 1.68 16.87 -2.93
C GLY A 145 0.39 16.26 -3.48
N GLU A 146 0.23 14.93 -3.41
CA GLU A 146 -1.00 14.24 -3.79
C GLU A 146 -2.16 14.64 -2.87
N PHE A 147 -1.89 14.74 -1.56
CA PHE A 147 -2.89 15.16 -0.60
C PHE A 147 -3.32 16.61 -0.80
N SER A 148 -2.37 17.52 -1.09
CA SER A 148 -2.66 18.91 -1.44
C SER A 148 -3.55 19.01 -2.68
N ARG A 149 -3.25 18.25 -3.73
CA ARG A 149 -4.08 18.20 -4.94
C ARG A 149 -5.49 17.67 -4.66
N LEU A 150 -5.57 16.58 -3.89
CA LEU A 150 -6.84 15.91 -3.56
C LEU A 150 -7.74 16.80 -2.70
N THR A 151 -7.17 17.57 -1.76
CA THR A 151 -7.91 18.38 -0.79
C THR A 151 -8.10 19.83 -1.19
N GLY A 152 -7.26 20.34 -2.11
CA GLY A 152 -7.17 21.77 -2.43
C GLY A 152 -6.45 22.61 -1.37
N ILE A 153 -5.92 22.01 -0.31
CA ILE A 153 -5.19 22.67 0.77
C ILE A 153 -3.74 22.89 0.37
N SER A 154 -3.14 24.03 0.69
CA SER A 154 -1.76 24.32 0.35
C SER A 154 -0.78 23.36 1.04
N ILE A 155 0.35 23.04 0.39
CA ILE A 155 1.41 22.20 0.97
C ILE A 155 1.93 22.78 2.28
N SER A 156 2.05 24.11 2.39
CA SER A 156 2.52 24.78 3.61
C SER A 156 1.55 24.60 4.78
N ASP A 157 0.24 24.69 4.52
CA ASP A 157 -0.77 24.49 5.55
C ASP A 157 -0.78 23.03 6.03
N ILE A 158 -0.77 22.07 5.09
CA ILE A 158 -0.71 20.63 5.43
C ILE A 158 0.52 20.34 6.30
N LYS A 159 1.70 20.84 5.92
CA LYS A 159 2.94 20.63 6.68
C LYS A 159 2.93 21.29 8.06
N SER A 160 2.12 22.33 8.28
CA SER A 160 2.01 23.00 9.59
C SER A 160 1.26 22.14 10.62
N CYS A 161 0.32 21.29 10.19
CA CYS A 161 -0.47 20.43 11.07
C CYS A 161 -1.01 19.20 10.29
N PRO A 162 -0.12 18.28 9.84
CA PRO A 162 -0.50 17.18 8.96
C PRO A 162 -1.53 16.25 9.60
N GLU A 163 -1.43 16.00 10.91
CA GLU A 163 -2.35 15.15 11.65
C GLU A 163 -3.79 15.70 11.64
N ARG A 164 -3.95 17.01 11.75
CA ARG A 164 -5.28 17.65 11.74
C ARG A 164 -5.94 17.48 10.37
N TYR A 165 -5.24 17.84 9.31
CA TYR A 165 -5.80 17.78 7.96
C TYR A 165 -6.07 16.36 7.50
N ALA A 166 -5.17 15.43 7.83
CA ALA A 166 -5.38 14.01 7.55
C ALA A 166 -6.61 13.46 8.30
N LYS A 167 -6.79 13.84 9.59
CA LYS A 167 -7.92 13.41 10.42
C LYS A 167 -9.24 13.97 9.91
N GLU A 168 -9.30 15.27 9.65
CA GLU A 168 -10.50 15.93 9.09
C GLU A 168 -10.93 15.28 7.76
N PHE A 169 -9.97 14.98 6.88
CA PHE A 169 -10.24 14.29 5.61
C PHE A 169 -10.75 12.87 5.84
N SER A 170 -10.07 12.12 6.70
CA SER A 170 -10.42 10.74 7.06
C SER A 170 -11.87 10.65 7.57
N GLU A 171 -12.26 11.52 8.48
CA GLU A 171 -13.62 11.55 9.04
C GLU A 171 -14.67 11.96 8.00
N LYS A 172 -14.37 13.01 7.22
CA LYS A 172 -15.30 13.54 6.20
C LYS A 172 -15.63 12.53 5.11
N TYR A 173 -14.62 11.76 4.65
CA TYR A 173 -14.77 10.84 3.52
C TYR A 173 -14.81 9.36 3.94
N ASN A 174 -14.79 9.06 5.24
CA ASN A 174 -14.81 7.71 5.81
C ASN A 174 -13.69 6.81 5.23
N VAL A 175 -12.44 7.30 5.27
CA VAL A 175 -11.28 6.67 4.64
C VAL A 175 -10.09 6.62 5.59
N THR A 176 -9.29 5.55 5.52
CA THR A 176 -7.99 5.52 6.21
C THR A 176 -6.96 6.27 5.37
N VAL A 177 -6.25 7.21 5.98
CA VAL A 177 -5.22 8.03 5.34
C VAL A 177 -3.85 7.65 5.88
N VAL A 178 -2.93 7.33 4.99
CA VAL A 178 -1.49 7.20 5.24
C VAL A 178 -0.80 8.38 4.57
N LEU A 179 -0.64 9.48 5.29
CA LEU A 179 -0.05 10.71 4.77
C LEU A 179 1.47 10.64 4.90
N LYS A 180 2.13 10.43 3.75
CA LYS A 180 3.59 10.24 3.65
C LYS A 180 4.34 11.58 3.65
N ASP A 181 5.23 11.77 4.62
CA ASP A 181 6.26 12.83 4.66
C ASP A 181 7.47 12.29 5.43
N PHE A 182 8.29 13.15 6.02
CA PHE A 182 9.37 12.77 6.93
C PHE A 182 8.88 11.85 8.05
N ASP A 183 7.85 12.25 8.77
CA ASP A 183 7.03 11.37 9.62
C ASP A 183 5.77 10.98 8.85
N THR A 184 5.36 9.71 8.91
CA THR A 184 4.13 9.26 8.26
C THR A 184 2.98 9.26 9.26
N VAL A 185 1.94 10.05 8.95
CA VAL A 185 0.71 10.11 9.76
C VAL A 185 -0.31 9.09 9.27
N ILE A 186 -0.83 8.29 10.20
CA ILE A 186 -1.87 7.29 9.92
C ILE A 186 -3.12 7.65 10.71
N THR A 187 -4.24 7.79 10.03
CA THR A 187 -5.51 8.10 10.65
C THR A 187 -6.68 7.37 9.99
N SER A 188 -7.67 7.01 10.77
CA SER A 188 -8.90 6.36 10.31
C SER A 188 -10.08 6.95 11.11
N PRO A 189 -11.32 6.90 10.59
CA PRO A 189 -12.50 7.31 11.36
C PRO A 189 -12.57 6.54 12.69
N ALA A 190 -12.94 7.26 13.78
CA ALA A 190 -13.08 6.70 15.12
C ALA A 190 -11.83 5.99 15.71
N ARG A 191 -10.64 6.15 15.09
CA ARG A 191 -9.36 5.67 15.63
C ARG A 191 -8.50 6.84 16.09
N GLU A 192 -7.64 6.59 17.07
CA GLU A 192 -6.60 7.55 17.44
C GLU A 192 -5.63 7.72 16.27
N THR A 193 -5.26 8.96 15.97
CA THR A 193 -4.22 9.26 14.98
C THR A 193 -2.88 8.77 15.49
N ALA A 194 -2.14 8.06 14.65
CA ALA A 194 -0.81 7.56 14.93
C ALA A 194 0.25 8.19 14.01
N VAL A 195 1.50 8.15 14.45
CA VAL A 195 2.66 8.57 13.67
C VAL A 195 3.71 7.49 13.69
N SER A 196 4.26 7.19 12.51
CA SER A 196 5.46 6.37 12.34
C SER A 196 6.64 7.26 12.05
N ARG A 197 7.71 7.11 12.84
CA ARG A 197 9.00 7.79 12.65
C ARG A 197 10.08 6.86 12.09
N PHE A 198 9.70 5.64 11.77
CA PHE A 198 10.58 4.72 11.07
C PHE A 198 10.78 5.15 9.62
N GLY A 199 11.97 4.92 9.13
CA GLY A 199 12.39 5.26 7.78
C GLY A 199 13.47 6.33 7.76
N ASN A 200 14.12 6.47 6.62
CA ASN A 200 15.25 7.37 6.45
C ASN A 200 15.26 7.96 5.02
N PRO A 201 16.10 8.99 4.75
CA PRO A 201 16.18 9.63 3.44
C PRO A 201 16.53 8.71 2.26
N GLY A 202 17.05 7.51 2.50
CA GLY A 202 17.25 6.49 1.46
C GLY A 202 15.96 6.07 0.77
N LEU A 203 14.80 6.23 1.42
CA LEU A 203 13.48 6.02 0.84
C LEU A 203 13.02 7.13 -0.13
N ALA A 204 13.73 8.26 -0.20
CA ALA A 204 13.42 9.32 -1.16
C ALA A 204 13.81 8.93 -2.60
N ARG A 205 13.27 7.80 -3.07
CA ARG A 205 13.51 7.20 -4.40
C ARG A 205 12.20 6.73 -5.02
N GLY A 206 12.15 6.79 -6.36
CA GLY A 206 11.03 6.18 -7.10
C GLY A 206 10.91 4.69 -6.79
N GLY A 207 9.70 4.24 -6.47
CA GLY A 207 9.42 2.85 -6.14
C GLY A 207 9.21 2.56 -4.66
N SER A 208 9.68 3.42 -3.74
CA SER A 208 9.47 3.22 -2.30
C SER A 208 7.98 3.23 -1.92
N GLY A 209 7.21 4.16 -2.49
CA GLY A 209 5.76 4.23 -2.31
C GLY A 209 5.04 3.00 -2.86
N ASP A 210 5.48 2.48 -4.02
CA ASP A 210 4.88 1.29 -4.63
C ASP A 210 5.02 0.07 -3.71
N ILE A 211 6.21 -0.13 -3.11
CA ILE A 211 6.43 -1.21 -2.13
C ILE A 211 5.52 -1.02 -0.92
N LEU A 212 5.46 0.18 -0.35
CA LEU A 212 4.59 0.47 0.79
C LEU A 212 3.13 0.16 0.48
N ALA A 213 2.62 0.62 -0.66
CA ALA A 213 1.26 0.35 -1.09
C ALA A 213 0.98 -1.16 -1.25
N GLY A 214 1.94 -1.91 -1.81
CA GLY A 214 1.89 -3.37 -1.91
C GLY A 214 1.84 -4.06 -0.55
N MET A 215 2.66 -3.61 0.41
CA MET A 215 2.69 -4.15 1.78
C MET A 215 1.35 -3.91 2.50
N ILE A 216 0.83 -2.69 2.46
CA ILE A 216 -0.48 -2.32 3.05
C ILE A 216 -1.60 -3.18 2.42
N ALA A 217 -1.61 -3.28 1.10
CA ALA A 217 -2.61 -4.06 0.37
C ALA A 217 -2.58 -5.55 0.74
N SER A 218 -1.39 -6.11 0.91
CA SER A 218 -1.20 -7.48 1.37
C SER A 218 -1.80 -7.71 2.76
N PHE A 219 -1.49 -6.87 3.74
CA PHE A 219 -2.06 -7.00 5.09
C PHE A 219 -3.57 -6.83 5.08
N ARG A 220 -4.08 -5.91 4.27
CA ARG A 220 -5.53 -5.74 4.13
C ARG A 220 -6.20 -6.96 3.49
N ALA A 221 -5.58 -7.54 2.47
CA ALA A 221 -6.05 -8.77 1.83
C ALA A 221 -6.07 -9.97 2.80
N GLN A 222 -5.14 -10.02 3.73
CA GLN A 222 -5.06 -11.04 4.80
C GLN A 222 -6.10 -10.85 5.91
N GLY A 223 -6.94 -9.81 5.85
CA GLY A 223 -8.07 -9.62 6.76
C GLY A 223 -7.85 -8.63 7.90
N LEU A 224 -6.70 -7.94 7.97
CA LEU A 224 -6.52 -6.85 8.92
C LEU A 224 -7.52 -5.72 8.65
N SER A 225 -7.87 -4.95 9.67
CA SER A 225 -8.64 -3.71 9.47
C SER A 225 -7.86 -2.73 8.60
N ASP A 226 -8.53 -1.73 8.01
CA ASP A 226 -7.86 -0.70 7.20
C ASP A 226 -6.75 0.01 7.99
N TYR A 227 -7.04 0.34 9.26
CA TYR A 227 -6.08 0.99 10.14
C TYR A 227 -4.90 0.08 10.48
N ASP A 228 -5.17 -1.17 10.86
CA ASP A 228 -4.11 -2.12 11.24
C ASP A 228 -3.21 -2.49 10.05
N ALA A 229 -3.79 -2.64 8.85
CA ALA A 229 -3.03 -2.86 7.62
C ALA A 229 -2.12 -1.67 7.29
N ALA A 230 -2.64 -0.43 7.45
CA ALA A 230 -1.87 0.80 7.27
C ALA A 230 -0.72 0.90 8.28
N VAL A 231 -0.97 0.59 9.56
CA VAL A 231 0.05 0.58 10.63
C VAL A 231 1.13 -0.47 10.33
N CYS A 232 0.75 -1.73 10.06
CA CYS A 232 1.72 -2.79 9.78
C CYS A 232 2.58 -2.46 8.55
N GLY A 233 1.95 -2.05 7.44
CA GLY A 233 2.67 -1.72 6.22
C GLY A 233 3.65 -0.57 6.42
N THR A 234 3.21 0.50 7.07
CA THR A 234 4.05 1.70 7.27
C THR A 234 5.23 1.45 8.20
N VAL A 235 4.99 0.85 9.36
CA VAL A 235 6.04 0.58 10.35
C VAL A 235 7.07 -0.41 9.82
N LEU A 236 6.61 -1.53 9.22
CA LEU A 236 7.52 -2.54 8.67
C LEU A 236 8.33 -2.00 7.49
N HIS A 237 7.73 -1.20 6.62
CA HIS A 237 8.41 -0.54 5.51
C HIS A 237 9.54 0.38 6.02
N GLY A 238 9.23 1.25 6.98
CA GLY A 238 10.21 2.18 7.54
C GLY A 238 11.30 1.47 8.34
N ALA A 239 10.95 0.54 9.24
CA ALA A 239 11.92 -0.20 10.05
C ALA A 239 12.85 -1.07 9.18
N SER A 240 12.33 -1.68 8.12
CA SER A 240 13.18 -2.41 7.17
C SER A 240 14.13 -1.47 6.41
N ALA A 241 13.69 -0.25 6.12
CA ALA A 241 14.56 0.75 5.48
C ALA A 241 15.67 1.21 6.41
N ASP A 242 15.44 1.32 7.71
CA ASP A 242 16.44 1.69 8.68
C ASP A 242 17.52 0.60 8.79
N LEU A 243 17.13 -0.67 8.91
CA LEU A 243 18.06 -1.80 8.86
C LEU A 243 18.82 -1.88 7.53
N CYS A 244 18.15 -1.61 6.42
CA CYS A 244 18.76 -1.59 5.11
C CYS A 244 19.83 -0.51 5.00
N ALA A 245 19.59 0.69 5.54
CA ALA A 245 20.54 1.78 5.55
C ALA A 245 21.79 1.49 6.38
N GLU A 246 21.65 0.74 7.47
CA GLU A 246 22.79 0.24 8.26
C GLU A 246 23.66 -0.75 7.46
N ARG A 247 23.02 -1.61 6.64
CA ARG A 247 23.70 -2.62 5.83
C ARG A 247 24.31 -2.05 4.54
N LEU A 248 23.61 -1.16 3.83
CA LEU A 248 23.99 -0.68 2.48
C LEU A 248 24.33 0.82 2.42
N SER A 249 24.00 1.62 3.40
CA SER A 249 23.92 3.08 3.40
C SER A 249 22.68 3.66 2.68
N MET A 250 22.26 4.86 3.13
CA MET A 250 21.12 5.58 2.53
C MET A 250 21.36 5.95 1.06
N GLN A 251 22.62 6.12 0.65
CA GLN A 251 22.99 6.52 -0.71
C GLN A 251 22.88 5.37 -1.72
N THR A 252 23.11 4.14 -1.29
CA THR A 252 23.21 2.99 -2.20
C THR A 252 22.01 2.05 -2.15
N MET A 253 21.22 2.08 -1.05
CA MET A 253 20.02 1.25 -0.93
C MET A 253 19.01 1.57 -2.05
N LEU A 254 18.43 0.53 -2.62
CA LEU A 254 17.31 0.61 -3.56
C LEU A 254 16.00 0.22 -2.84
N PRO A 255 14.84 0.69 -3.31
CA PRO A 255 13.56 0.38 -2.65
C PRO A 255 13.35 -1.11 -2.37
N HIS A 256 13.71 -2.00 -3.29
CA HIS A 256 13.50 -3.44 -3.09
C HIS A 256 14.49 -4.09 -2.12
N ASP A 257 15.62 -3.45 -1.82
CA ASP A 257 16.59 -4.00 -0.86
C ASP A 257 16.02 -4.11 0.55
N ILE A 258 15.09 -3.21 0.93
CA ILE A 258 14.44 -3.24 2.25
C ILE A 258 13.66 -4.54 2.50
N LEU A 259 13.19 -5.19 1.44
CA LEU A 259 12.42 -6.42 1.54
C LEU A 259 13.25 -7.63 2.03
N TYR A 260 14.57 -7.56 1.94
CA TYR A 260 15.45 -8.57 2.54
C TYR A 260 15.55 -8.36 4.06
N ASP A 261 15.51 -7.13 4.53
CA ASP A 261 15.62 -6.78 5.95
C ASP A 261 14.32 -7.06 6.73
N LEU A 262 13.17 -7.21 6.05
CA LEU A 262 11.94 -7.74 6.64
C LEU A 262 12.16 -9.07 7.36
N ASN A 263 13.02 -9.94 6.84
CA ASN A 263 13.30 -11.24 7.46
C ASN A 263 13.90 -11.08 8.86
N VAL A 264 14.70 -10.05 9.11
CA VAL A 264 15.28 -9.76 10.44
C VAL A 264 14.15 -9.45 11.40
N ILE A 265 13.25 -8.53 11.04
CA ILE A 265 12.13 -8.10 11.87
C ILE A 265 11.18 -9.27 12.18
N PHE A 266 10.79 -10.05 11.16
CA PHE A 266 9.90 -11.20 11.36
C PHE A 266 10.52 -12.32 12.19
N ASN A 267 11.84 -12.53 12.13
CA ASN A 267 12.54 -13.51 12.93
C ASN A 267 12.67 -13.08 14.42
N GLU A 268 12.71 -11.77 14.69
CA GLU A 268 12.71 -11.23 16.05
C GLU A 268 11.36 -11.39 16.74
N ARG A 269 10.24 -11.37 16.00
CA ARG A 269 8.91 -11.62 16.54
C ARG A 269 8.77 -12.99 17.24
N GLY A 270 9.53 -13.98 16.80
CA GLY A 270 9.50 -15.35 17.35
C GLY A 270 10.38 -15.58 18.58
N ARG A 271 11.06 -14.53 19.06
CA ARG A 271 11.96 -14.57 20.23
C ARG A 271 11.34 -13.82 21.39
#